data_669756fc9076f459165660816cac0bb0
#
_entry.id   669756fc9076f459165660816cac0bb0
#
_cell.length_a   1.000
_cell.length_b   1.000
_cell.length_c   1.000
_cell.angle_alpha   90.00
_cell.angle_beta   90.00
_cell.angle_gamma   90.00
#
_symmetry.space_group_name_H-M   'P 1'
#
loop_
_entity.id
_entity.type
_entity.pdbx_description
1 polymer ?
#
loop_
_entity_poly.entity_id
_entity_poly.type
_entity_poly.pdbx_seq_one_letter_code
_entity_poly.pdbx_strand_id
1 'polypeptide(L)'
;LNLQLDSMQLNLELEHRLAPQLWQLLTRASQAAQARGWHLYLVGGAVRDLLLANDASNQLILHDIDLVVDGFHQSADVGAGVELARELQQIYQNSRLEIHGAFQTAALLWHKDPELDCLWVDIATARTEFYPYPAANPEVEASSIRQDLYRRDFTINAMALRLTSPHSGELLDFFGGLIDLRSRKIRVLHPNSFIEDPTRIYRGVRFAIRFGFAIEQRTAEYIHYAINSGVYDRTVEENIKTPALHTRLKAELKLILQSPYWQSALKLLDQLGALQCIHYTCKLNYGILRELVLLEKLLKIQDRFWQPAQQLPHTWLIRLEILISSLEPEYRSKVAENLQLSDSSVNRLTKLEAAWLEINRALATCELASAIFNLLQKYDSGTLMLIAVKSSREIRRKIWYYWRDLVHVQPLLKGDDLKKMGYKPGPIFKQILDHLLFATLDGKIKTKTQAMELLTEAINSDAPSF
;
A
#
# COMPACT_ATOMS: atom_id res chain seq x y z
N LEU A 1 -32.41 -6.12 9.83
CA LEU A 1 -32.39 -6.24 8.36
C LEU A 1 -33.34 -7.37 7.96
N ASN A 2 -34.58 -7.00 7.63
CA ASN A 2 -35.55 -7.92 7.00
C ASN A 2 -35.17 -8.00 5.51
N LEU A 3 -34.41 -9.01 5.11
CA LEU A 3 -33.97 -9.20 3.75
C LEU A 3 -34.52 -10.51 3.16
N GLN A 4 -35.85 -10.57 2.98
CA GLN A 4 -36.42 -11.11 1.76
C GLN A 4 -36.53 -9.92 0.77
N LEU A 5 -35.40 -9.51 0.20
CA LEU A 5 -35.40 -8.54 -0.88
C LEU A 5 -35.83 -9.28 -2.14
N ASP A 6 -37.00 -8.98 -2.64
CA ASP A 6 -37.47 -9.42 -3.95
C ASP A 6 -36.53 -8.86 -5.03
N SER A 7 -36.33 -9.60 -6.13
CA SER A 7 -35.47 -9.22 -7.26
C SER A 7 -35.84 -7.83 -7.82
N MET A 8 -37.11 -7.52 -7.85
CA MET A 8 -37.64 -6.22 -8.26
C MET A 8 -37.21 -5.09 -7.32
N GLN A 9 -37.14 -5.35 -6.01
CA GLN A 9 -36.74 -4.40 -4.99
C GLN A 9 -35.24 -4.09 -5.07
N LEU A 10 -34.38 -5.10 -5.32
CA LEU A 10 -32.93 -4.90 -5.49
C LEU A 10 -32.59 -4.09 -6.75
N ASN A 11 -33.32 -4.28 -7.83
CA ASN A 11 -33.14 -3.48 -9.05
C ASN A 11 -33.53 -2.00 -8.82
N LEU A 12 -34.64 -1.75 -8.13
CA LEU A 12 -35.07 -0.39 -7.77
C LEU A 12 -34.08 0.26 -6.81
N GLU A 13 -33.53 -0.49 -5.86
CA GLU A 13 -32.50 0.04 -4.98
C GLU A 13 -31.22 0.41 -5.72
N LEU A 14 -30.77 -0.40 -6.69
CA LEU A 14 -29.62 -0.04 -7.53
C LEU A 14 -29.87 1.27 -8.29
N GLU A 15 -31.02 1.38 -8.97
CA GLU A 15 -31.38 2.55 -9.75
C GLU A 15 -31.44 3.82 -8.90
N HIS A 16 -32.00 3.75 -7.70
CA HIS A 16 -32.10 4.91 -6.80
C HIS A 16 -30.82 5.29 -6.08
N ARG A 17 -29.92 4.33 -5.88
CA ARG A 17 -28.71 4.52 -5.06
C ARG A 17 -27.44 4.77 -5.87
N LEU A 18 -27.39 4.34 -7.12
CA LEU A 18 -26.26 4.65 -8.00
C LEU A 18 -26.41 6.02 -8.64
N ALA A 19 -25.29 6.63 -8.97
CA ALA A 19 -25.30 7.82 -9.82
C ALA A 19 -26.02 7.50 -11.14
N PRO A 20 -26.88 8.38 -11.67
CA PRO A 20 -27.66 8.11 -12.90
C PRO A 20 -26.80 7.66 -14.07
N GLN A 21 -25.62 8.23 -14.24
CA GLN A 21 -24.65 7.89 -15.30
C GLN A 21 -24.11 6.48 -15.14
N LEU A 22 -23.84 6.08 -13.90
CA LEU A 22 -23.39 4.73 -13.59
C LEU A 22 -24.48 3.69 -13.83
N TRP A 23 -25.71 3.99 -13.41
CA TRP A 23 -26.87 3.16 -13.72
C TRP A 23 -27.10 3.01 -15.23
N GLN A 24 -26.96 4.11 -15.99
CA GLN A 24 -27.05 4.07 -17.45
C GLN A 24 -25.96 3.20 -18.07
N LEU A 25 -24.71 3.25 -17.57
CA LEU A 25 -23.63 2.38 -18.02
C LEU A 25 -23.95 0.91 -17.78
N LEU A 26 -24.39 0.55 -16.57
CA LEU A 26 -24.79 -0.82 -16.25
C LEU A 26 -25.96 -1.32 -17.09
N THR A 27 -26.93 -0.47 -17.35
CA THR A 27 -28.07 -0.78 -18.22
C THR A 27 -27.65 -1.04 -19.65
N ARG A 28 -26.77 -0.20 -20.22
CA ARG A 28 -26.21 -0.43 -21.56
C ARG A 28 -25.39 -1.70 -21.64
N ALA A 29 -24.54 -1.95 -20.64
CA ALA A 29 -23.77 -3.20 -20.55
C ALA A 29 -24.67 -4.43 -20.49
N SER A 30 -25.78 -4.36 -19.74
CA SER A 30 -26.77 -5.43 -19.66
C SER A 30 -27.46 -5.67 -21.01
N GLN A 31 -27.89 -4.61 -21.70
CA GLN A 31 -28.51 -4.72 -23.02
C GLN A 31 -27.56 -5.32 -24.07
N ALA A 32 -26.29 -4.90 -24.09
CA ALA A 32 -25.27 -5.43 -24.99
C ALA A 32 -24.98 -6.91 -24.75
N ALA A 33 -24.90 -7.33 -23.49
CA ALA A 33 -24.74 -8.75 -23.13
C ALA A 33 -25.96 -9.57 -23.52
N GLN A 34 -27.17 -9.07 -23.25
CA GLN A 34 -28.43 -9.76 -23.55
C GLN A 34 -28.62 -9.94 -25.08
N ALA A 35 -28.24 -8.97 -25.89
CA ALA A 35 -28.31 -9.07 -27.35
C ALA A 35 -27.47 -10.24 -27.90
N ARG A 36 -26.45 -10.69 -27.18
CA ARG A 36 -25.62 -11.86 -27.50
C ARG A 36 -26.06 -13.15 -26.81
N GLY A 37 -27.14 -13.12 -26.06
CA GLY A 37 -27.62 -14.27 -25.27
C GLY A 37 -26.76 -14.54 -24.01
N TRP A 38 -25.94 -13.58 -23.59
CA TRP A 38 -25.10 -13.69 -22.41
C TRP A 38 -25.85 -13.20 -21.14
N HIS A 39 -25.39 -13.69 -19.99
CA HIS A 39 -25.84 -13.19 -18.71
C HIS A 39 -24.78 -12.31 -18.08
N LEU A 40 -25.17 -11.11 -17.65
CA LEU A 40 -24.28 -10.14 -17.00
C LEU A 40 -24.60 -10.06 -15.52
N TYR A 41 -23.58 -10.06 -14.69
CA TYR A 41 -23.67 -9.98 -13.23
C TYR A 41 -22.78 -8.87 -12.69
N LEU A 42 -23.32 -8.08 -11.74
CA LEU A 42 -22.54 -7.28 -10.82
C LEU A 42 -22.08 -8.19 -9.69
N VAL A 43 -20.80 -8.16 -9.31
CA VAL A 43 -20.22 -9.12 -8.35
C VAL A 43 -19.33 -8.45 -7.30
N GLY A 44 -18.95 -9.19 -6.30
CA GLY A 44 -17.89 -8.83 -5.35
C GLY A 44 -18.23 -7.68 -4.42
N GLY A 45 -17.30 -6.72 -4.33
CA GLY A 45 -17.38 -5.60 -3.39
C GLY A 45 -18.61 -4.72 -3.57
N ALA A 46 -19.02 -4.47 -4.79
CA ALA A 46 -20.18 -3.62 -5.10
C ALA A 46 -21.50 -4.24 -4.56
N VAL A 47 -21.68 -5.56 -4.73
CA VAL A 47 -22.86 -6.27 -4.19
C VAL A 47 -22.85 -6.25 -2.66
N ARG A 48 -21.71 -6.56 -2.04
CA ARG A 48 -21.55 -6.49 -0.58
C ARG A 48 -21.87 -5.09 -0.05
N ASP A 49 -21.32 -4.04 -0.66
CA ASP A 49 -21.48 -2.67 -0.17
C ASP A 49 -22.91 -2.20 -0.37
N LEU A 50 -23.61 -2.62 -1.44
CA LEU A 50 -25.03 -2.42 -1.63
C LEU A 50 -25.85 -3.04 -0.49
N LEU A 51 -25.53 -4.29 -0.12
CA LEU A 51 -26.25 -5.03 0.93
C LEU A 51 -25.92 -4.54 2.36
N LEU A 52 -24.74 -3.94 2.57
CA LEU A 52 -24.34 -3.35 3.86
C LEU A 52 -24.90 -1.95 4.10
N ALA A 53 -25.27 -1.23 3.06
CA ALA A 53 -25.74 0.13 3.18
C ALA A 53 -27.14 0.14 3.84
N ASN A 54 -27.18 0.62 5.09
CA ASN A 54 -28.36 0.58 5.95
C ASN A 54 -29.38 1.69 5.64
N ASP A 55 -28.98 2.71 4.90
CA ASP A 55 -29.81 3.88 4.66
C ASP A 55 -30.08 4.04 3.15
N ALA A 56 -31.33 3.81 2.77
CA ALA A 56 -31.79 3.92 1.37
C ALA A 56 -31.66 5.36 0.82
N SER A 57 -31.51 6.36 1.69
CA SER A 57 -31.37 7.76 1.29
C SER A 57 -29.95 8.15 0.83
N ASN A 58 -28.94 7.34 1.15
CA ASN A 58 -27.56 7.65 0.81
C ASN A 58 -27.15 7.07 -0.55
N GLN A 59 -26.66 7.93 -1.44
CA GLN A 59 -26.06 7.52 -2.70
C GLN A 59 -24.86 6.60 -2.45
N LEU A 60 -24.80 5.47 -3.14
CA LEU A 60 -23.70 4.54 -3.08
C LEU A 60 -22.60 4.99 -4.05
N ILE A 61 -21.46 5.41 -3.52
CA ILE A 61 -20.31 5.80 -4.32
C ILE A 61 -19.45 4.55 -4.57
N LEU A 62 -19.42 4.12 -5.81
CA LEU A 62 -18.59 3.02 -6.28
C LEU A 62 -17.53 3.56 -7.24
N HIS A 63 -16.27 3.38 -6.90
CA HIS A 63 -15.13 3.74 -7.78
C HIS A 63 -14.62 2.53 -8.56
N ASP A 64 -14.81 1.33 -8.03
CA ASP A 64 -14.41 0.06 -8.61
C ASP A 64 -15.65 -0.83 -8.77
N ILE A 65 -15.88 -1.33 -9.96
CA ILE A 65 -17.02 -2.19 -10.30
C ILE A 65 -16.51 -3.44 -10.99
N ASP A 66 -16.88 -4.59 -10.45
CA ASP A 66 -16.61 -5.88 -11.06
C ASP A 66 -17.87 -6.39 -11.78
N LEU A 67 -17.76 -6.62 -13.07
CA LEU A 67 -18.78 -7.27 -13.90
C LEU A 67 -18.29 -8.64 -14.35
N VAL A 68 -19.17 -9.63 -14.34
CA VAL A 68 -18.90 -10.96 -14.86
C VAL A 68 -19.92 -11.32 -15.94
N VAL A 69 -19.41 -11.75 -17.09
CA VAL A 69 -20.22 -12.26 -18.20
C VAL A 69 -20.21 -13.78 -18.16
N ASP A 70 -21.35 -14.40 -17.98
CA ASP A 70 -21.56 -15.85 -18.13
C ASP A 70 -22.13 -16.12 -19.51
N GLY A 71 -21.32 -16.66 -20.39
CA GLY A 71 -21.66 -16.88 -21.80
C GLY A 71 -20.58 -17.69 -22.53
N PHE A 72 -19.76 -18.43 -21.76
CA PHE A 72 -18.58 -19.10 -22.29
C PHE A 72 -18.90 -20.13 -23.40
N HIS A 73 -20.08 -20.74 -23.40
CA HIS A 73 -20.55 -21.66 -24.44
C HIS A 73 -20.81 -20.98 -25.79
N GLN A 74 -20.84 -19.65 -25.82
CA GLN A 74 -21.18 -18.83 -26.98
C GLN A 74 -20.08 -17.78 -27.26
N SER A 75 -18.97 -17.79 -26.47
CA SER A 75 -17.94 -16.76 -26.59
C SER A 75 -16.98 -17.05 -27.77
N ALA A 76 -16.54 -15.97 -28.39
CA ALA A 76 -15.47 -15.95 -29.36
C ALA A 76 -14.08 -16.16 -28.71
N ASP A 77 -13.04 -16.24 -29.53
CA ASP A 77 -11.65 -16.59 -29.19
C ASP A 77 -11.01 -15.76 -28.05
N VAL A 78 -11.52 -14.56 -27.75
CA VAL A 78 -10.93 -13.64 -26.78
C VAL A 78 -11.69 -13.58 -25.45
N GLY A 79 -12.83 -14.26 -25.31
CA GLY A 79 -13.69 -14.26 -24.12
C GLY A 79 -14.77 -13.15 -24.13
N ALA A 80 -15.96 -13.51 -23.61
CA ALA A 80 -17.15 -12.67 -23.64
C ALA A 80 -16.97 -11.34 -22.90
N GLY A 81 -16.21 -11.32 -21.78
CA GLY A 81 -15.92 -10.10 -21.03
C GLY A 81 -15.11 -9.08 -21.82
N VAL A 82 -14.11 -9.54 -22.58
CA VAL A 82 -13.29 -8.67 -23.44
C VAL A 82 -14.11 -8.11 -24.59
N GLU A 83 -14.98 -8.91 -25.21
CA GLU A 83 -15.87 -8.43 -26.27
C GLU A 83 -16.86 -7.39 -25.79
N LEU A 84 -17.48 -7.61 -24.64
CA LEU A 84 -18.38 -6.63 -24.03
C LEU A 84 -17.65 -5.33 -23.71
N ALA A 85 -16.43 -5.41 -23.16
CA ALA A 85 -15.63 -4.22 -22.87
C ALA A 85 -15.28 -3.41 -24.12
N ARG A 86 -14.96 -4.08 -25.24
CA ARG A 86 -14.71 -3.41 -26.53
C ARG A 86 -15.94 -2.69 -27.06
N GLU A 87 -17.12 -3.29 -26.96
CA GLU A 87 -18.36 -2.65 -27.38
C GLU A 87 -18.67 -1.42 -26.51
N LEU A 88 -18.56 -1.54 -25.19
CA LEU A 88 -18.75 -0.41 -24.29
C LEU A 88 -17.75 0.71 -24.55
N GLN A 89 -16.51 0.41 -24.85
CA GLN A 89 -15.49 1.39 -25.20
C GLN A 89 -15.82 2.16 -26.48
N GLN A 90 -16.49 1.53 -27.45
CA GLN A 90 -16.98 2.25 -28.66
C GLN A 90 -18.08 3.26 -28.32
N ILE A 91 -18.89 2.98 -27.29
CA ILE A 91 -19.95 3.89 -26.82
C ILE A 91 -19.34 4.99 -25.94
N TYR A 92 -18.39 4.62 -25.07
CA TYR A 92 -17.71 5.50 -24.11
C TYR A 92 -16.28 5.79 -24.57
N GLN A 93 -16.11 6.57 -25.64
CA GLN A 93 -14.82 6.82 -26.31
C GLN A 93 -13.79 7.55 -25.43
N ASN A 94 -14.24 8.22 -24.37
CA ASN A 94 -13.41 8.88 -23.35
C ASN A 94 -12.85 7.89 -22.31
N SER A 95 -13.25 6.62 -22.33
CA SER A 95 -12.67 5.57 -21.49
C SER A 95 -11.42 4.97 -22.10
N ARG A 96 -10.46 4.61 -21.25
CA ARG A 96 -9.28 3.81 -21.63
C ARG A 96 -9.59 2.34 -21.44
N LEU A 97 -9.36 1.54 -22.47
CA LEU A 97 -9.52 0.09 -22.44
C LEU A 97 -8.15 -0.57 -22.17
N GLU A 98 -8.09 -1.41 -21.14
CA GLU A 98 -6.96 -2.30 -20.85
C GLU A 98 -7.42 -3.76 -20.93
N ILE A 99 -6.71 -4.60 -21.72
CA ILE A 99 -7.08 -6.00 -21.94
C ILE A 99 -6.03 -6.91 -21.32
N HIS A 100 -6.49 -7.84 -20.49
CA HIS A 100 -5.70 -8.88 -19.87
C HIS A 100 -6.10 -10.24 -20.43
N GLY A 101 -5.69 -10.50 -21.69
CA GLY A 101 -6.15 -11.66 -22.48
C GLY A 101 -5.88 -13.01 -21.82
N ALA A 102 -4.72 -13.19 -21.17
CA ALA A 102 -4.38 -14.41 -20.43
C ALA A 102 -5.39 -14.73 -19.30
N PHE A 103 -6.14 -13.74 -18.82
CA PHE A 103 -7.13 -13.89 -17.76
C PHE A 103 -8.57 -13.71 -18.26
N GLN A 104 -8.77 -13.52 -19.56
CA GLN A 104 -10.07 -13.24 -20.20
C GLN A 104 -10.81 -12.07 -19.51
N THR A 105 -10.08 -11.03 -19.16
CA THR A 105 -10.60 -9.81 -18.50
C THR A 105 -10.22 -8.58 -19.29
N ALA A 106 -11.04 -7.55 -19.16
CA ALA A 106 -10.72 -6.21 -19.63
C ALA A 106 -11.19 -5.17 -18.60
N ALA A 107 -10.51 -4.05 -18.54
CA ALA A 107 -10.87 -2.92 -17.69
C ALA A 107 -11.19 -1.71 -18.55
N LEU A 108 -12.24 -1.00 -18.18
CA LEU A 108 -12.55 0.33 -18.69
C LEU A 108 -12.26 1.35 -17.58
N LEU A 109 -11.45 2.35 -17.91
CA LEU A 109 -10.99 3.35 -16.95
C LEU A 109 -11.40 4.75 -17.42
N TRP A 110 -12.05 5.49 -16.55
CA TRP A 110 -12.27 6.92 -16.70
C TRP A 110 -11.33 7.69 -15.78
N HIS A 111 -10.84 8.82 -16.22
CA HIS A 111 -9.95 9.66 -15.44
C HIS A 111 -10.42 11.11 -15.50
N LYS A 112 -10.89 11.65 -14.38
CA LYS A 112 -11.46 13.01 -14.28
C LYS A 112 -12.55 13.27 -15.31
N ASP A 113 -13.38 12.24 -15.55
CA ASP A 113 -14.54 12.36 -16.42
C ASP A 113 -15.61 13.21 -15.76
N PRO A 114 -16.32 14.11 -16.50
CA PRO A 114 -17.34 14.98 -15.92
C PRO A 114 -18.53 14.24 -15.31
N GLU A 115 -18.84 13.04 -15.80
CA GLU A 115 -20.02 12.26 -15.41
C GLU A 115 -19.70 11.03 -14.53
N LEU A 116 -18.57 10.38 -14.79
CA LEU A 116 -18.15 9.13 -14.16
C LEU A 116 -16.91 9.29 -13.25
N ASP A 117 -16.31 10.51 -13.21
CA ASP A 117 -15.13 10.84 -12.41
C ASP A 117 -13.95 9.89 -12.70
N CYS A 118 -13.43 9.24 -11.68
CA CYS A 118 -12.37 8.25 -11.76
C CYS A 118 -12.97 6.85 -11.54
N LEU A 119 -13.76 6.38 -12.50
CA LEU A 119 -14.40 5.06 -12.44
C LEU A 119 -13.49 3.99 -13.07
N TRP A 120 -13.43 2.84 -12.40
CA TRP A 120 -12.81 1.62 -12.89
C TRP A 120 -13.86 0.52 -13.00
N VAL A 121 -14.02 -0.07 -14.20
CA VAL A 121 -14.95 -1.17 -14.45
C VAL A 121 -14.18 -2.36 -14.99
N ASP A 122 -14.02 -3.38 -14.16
CA ASP A 122 -13.46 -4.66 -14.57
C ASP A 122 -14.56 -5.56 -15.14
N ILE A 123 -14.34 -6.09 -16.35
CA ILE A 123 -15.27 -6.97 -17.05
C ILE A 123 -14.57 -8.29 -17.33
N ALA A 124 -14.97 -9.34 -16.64
CA ALA A 124 -14.41 -10.68 -16.79
C ALA A 124 -15.39 -11.63 -17.46
N THR A 125 -14.87 -12.60 -18.21
CA THR A 125 -15.62 -13.82 -18.52
C THR A 125 -15.69 -14.67 -17.27
N ALA A 126 -16.84 -15.26 -16.96
CA ALA A 126 -16.98 -16.20 -15.85
C ALA A 126 -15.98 -17.36 -16.03
N ARG A 127 -15.21 -17.66 -14.99
CA ARG A 127 -14.07 -18.58 -15.08
C ARG A 127 -13.83 -19.36 -13.81
N THR A 128 -13.16 -20.48 -13.95
CA THR A 128 -12.48 -21.18 -12.85
C THR A 128 -11.00 -20.84 -12.83
N GLU A 129 -10.35 -21.06 -11.70
CA GLU A 129 -8.91 -20.85 -11.52
C GLU A 129 -8.28 -22.15 -11.01
N PHE A 130 -7.13 -22.49 -11.56
CA PHE A 130 -6.31 -23.62 -11.12
C PHE A 130 -4.92 -23.10 -10.72
N TYR A 131 -4.45 -23.49 -9.55
CA TYR A 131 -3.13 -23.12 -9.03
C TYR A 131 -2.19 -24.31 -9.15
N PRO A 132 -1.21 -24.31 -10.10
CA PRO A 132 -0.33 -25.44 -10.35
C PRO A 132 0.58 -25.78 -9.15
N TYR A 133 0.88 -24.78 -8.33
CA TYR A 133 1.59 -24.92 -7.05
C TYR A 133 1.16 -23.81 -6.09
N PRO A 134 1.44 -23.95 -4.77
CA PRO A 134 1.09 -22.93 -3.78
C PRO A 134 1.63 -21.54 -4.15
N ALA A 135 0.79 -20.52 -4.00
CA ALA A 135 1.11 -19.13 -4.30
C ALA A 135 1.47 -18.82 -5.77
N ALA A 136 1.22 -19.75 -6.71
CA ALA A 136 1.42 -19.55 -8.14
C ALA A 136 0.50 -18.45 -8.71
N ASN A 137 0.75 -18.06 -9.96
CA ASN A 137 -0.29 -17.42 -10.76
C ASN A 137 -1.31 -18.46 -11.18
N PRO A 138 -2.62 -18.17 -11.08
CA PRO A 138 -3.64 -19.09 -11.51
C PRO A 138 -3.65 -19.24 -13.04
N GLU A 139 -3.90 -20.45 -13.51
CA GLU A 139 -4.37 -20.74 -14.86
C GLU A 139 -5.89 -20.63 -14.86
N VAL A 140 -6.47 -20.07 -15.93
CA VAL A 140 -7.89 -19.75 -15.99
C VAL A 140 -8.56 -20.46 -17.16
N GLU A 141 -9.78 -20.96 -16.91
CA GLU A 141 -10.66 -21.53 -17.93
C GLU A 141 -12.04 -20.92 -17.82
N ALA A 142 -12.68 -20.64 -18.95
CA ALA A 142 -14.06 -20.16 -18.98
C ALA A 142 -15.00 -21.16 -18.32
N SER A 143 -15.91 -20.67 -17.49
CA SER A 143 -16.79 -21.51 -16.67
C SER A 143 -18.10 -20.79 -16.34
N SER A 144 -18.92 -21.33 -15.43
CA SER A 144 -20.17 -20.73 -14.99
C SER A 144 -19.95 -19.66 -13.92
N ILE A 145 -20.95 -18.78 -13.75
CA ILE A 145 -20.96 -17.80 -12.63
C ILE A 145 -20.76 -18.45 -11.26
N ARG A 146 -21.32 -19.65 -11.02
CA ARG A 146 -21.13 -20.37 -9.76
C ARG A 146 -19.68 -20.70 -9.50
N GLN A 147 -18.92 -21.14 -10.50
CA GLN A 147 -17.50 -21.44 -10.37
C GLN A 147 -16.68 -20.16 -10.21
N ASP A 148 -17.04 -19.08 -10.92
CA ASP A 148 -16.40 -17.77 -10.73
C ASP A 148 -16.56 -17.26 -9.30
N LEU A 149 -17.73 -17.43 -8.70
CA LEU A 149 -17.95 -17.05 -7.31
C LEU A 149 -17.19 -17.95 -6.33
N TYR A 150 -17.03 -19.26 -6.64
CA TYR A 150 -16.32 -20.22 -5.77
C TYR A 150 -14.81 -19.96 -5.66
N ARG A 151 -14.16 -19.42 -6.69
CA ARG A 151 -12.72 -19.08 -6.67
C ARG A 151 -12.39 -17.81 -5.89
N ARG A 152 -13.38 -17.03 -5.46
CA ARG A 152 -13.18 -15.76 -4.76
C ARG A 152 -12.62 -15.98 -3.35
N ASP A 153 -12.30 -14.88 -2.67
CA ASP A 153 -11.65 -14.92 -1.36
C ASP A 153 -12.59 -15.29 -0.21
N PHE A 154 -13.72 -14.57 -0.06
CA PHE A 154 -14.63 -14.72 1.06
C PHE A 154 -16.09 -14.78 0.60
N THR A 155 -16.94 -15.46 1.42
CA THR A 155 -18.36 -15.59 1.14
C THR A 155 -19.05 -14.26 0.91
N ILE A 156 -18.70 -13.21 1.69
CA ILE A 156 -19.27 -11.87 1.56
C ILE A 156 -18.92 -11.16 0.24
N ASN A 157 -17.92 -11.63 -0.48
CA ASN A 157 -17.51 -11.14 -1.80
C ASN A 157 -17.87 -12.13 -2.93
N ALA A 158 -18.48 -13.26 -2.58
CA ALA A 158 -18.87 -14.33 -3.50
C ALA A 158 -20.39 -14.35 -3.77
N MET A 159 -20.97 -13.17 -3.86
CA MET A 159 -22.36 -12.94 -4.26
C MET A 159 -22.41 -12.22 -5.60
N ALA A 160 -23.43 -12.49 -6.39
CA ALA A 160 -23.67 -11.84 -7.67
C ALA A 160 -25.10 -11.33 -7.78
N LEU A 161 -25.27 -10.17 -8.41
CA LEU A 161 -26.55 -9.60 -8.73
C LEU A 161 -26.71 -9.61 -10.25
N ARG A 162 -27.71 -10.32 -10.74
CA ARG A 162 -27.99 -10.44 -12.18
C ARG A 162 -28.51 -9.10 -12.71
N LEU A 163 -27.91 -8.65 -13.82
CA LEU A 163 -28.32 -7.41 -14.48
C LEU A 163 -29.19 -7.66 -15.74
N THR A 164 -29.12 -8.88 -16.33
CA THR A 164 -29.84 -9.24 -17.56
C THR A 164 -31.21 -9.84 -17.28
N SER A 165 -32.20 -9.48 -18.16
CA SER A 165 -33.55 -10.07 -18.14
C SER A 165 -33.53 -11.58 -18.46
N PRO A 166 -34.57 -12.38 -18.07
CA PRO A 166 -35.76 -11.97 -17.36
C PRO A 166 -35.59 -11.88 -15.83
N HIS A 167 -34.44 -12.26 -15.29
CA HIS A 167 -34.16 -12.33 -13.86
C HIS A 167 -33.28 -11.17 -13.35
N SER A 168 -33.41 -10.00 -13.96
CA SER A 168 -32.69 -8.80 -13.48
C SER A 168 -33.07 -8.49 -12.03
N GLY A 169 -32.05 -8.21 -11.18
CA GLY A 169 -32.22 -8.01 -9.74
C GLY A 169 -32.15 -9.29 -8.90
N GLU A 170 -32.03 -10.48 -9.49
CA GLU A 170 -31.82 -11.71 -8.76
C GLU A 170 -30.46 -11.76 -8.07
N LEU A 171 -30.45 -11.95 -6.74
CA LEU A 171 -29.25 -12.16 -5.95
C LEU A 171 -28.87 -13.64 -5.91
N LEU A 172 -27.69 -13.95 -6.45
CA LEU A 172 -27.10 -15.29 -6.38
C LEU A 172 -26.15 -15.36 -5.18
N ASP A 173 -26.53 -16.14 -4.18
CA ASP A 173 -25.72 -16.41 -2.97
C ASP A 173 -25.61 -17.92 -2.75
N PHE A 174 -24.68 -18.57 -3.43
CA PHE A 174 -24.47 -20.01 -3.34
C PHE A 174 -23.72 -20.44 -2.08
N PHE A 175 -23.04 -19.52 -1.41
CA PHE A 175 -22.06 -19.82 -0.36
C PHE A 175 -22.40 -19.20 1.00
N GLY A 176 -23.57 -18.58 1.14
CA GLY A 176 -24.07 -18.02 2.39
C GLY A 176 -23.44 -16.66 2.75
N GLY A 177 -23.02 -15.89 1.77
CA GLY A 177 -22.45 -14.55 1.97
C GLY A 177 -23.41 -13.60 2.70
N LEU A 178 -24.71 -13.66 2.42
CA LEU A 178 -25.72 -12.87 3.09
C LEU A 178 -25.84 -13.21 4.59
N ILE A 179 -25.72 -14.50 4.93
CA ILE A 179 -25.72 -14.96 6.34
C ILE A 179 -24.49 -14.42 7.05
N ASP A 180 -23.32 -14.50 6.42
CA ASP A 180 -22.05 -14.03 7.00
C ASP A 180 -22.02 -12.49 7.13
N LEU A 181 -22.60 -11.74 6.19
CA LEU A 181 -22.80 -10.29 6.32
C LEU A 181 -23.66 -9.95 7.54
N ARG A 182 -24.78 -10.64 7.74
CA ARG A 182 -25.68 -10.43 8.89
C ARG A 182 -25.01 -10.77 10.21
N SER A 183 -24.26 -11.88 10.25
CA SER A 183 -23.55 -12.34 11.44
C SER A 183 -22.18 -11.65 11.63
N ARG A 184 -21.81 -10.70 10.75
CA ARG A 184 -20.56 -9.96 10.77
C ARG A 184 -19.32 -10.86 10.82
N LYS A 185 -19.27 -11.84 9.91
CA LYS A 185 -18.17 -12.80 9.83
C LYS A 185 -17.44 -12.72 8.50
N ILE A 186 -16.13 -12.89 8.55
CA ILE A 186 -15.27 -13.14 7.40
C ILE A 186 -15.06 -14.65 7.34
N ARG A 187 -15.63 -15.29 6.33
CA ARG A 187 -15.53 -16.74 6.09
C ARG A 187 -14.93 -16.99 4.72
N VAL A 188 -13.93 -17.85 4.67
CA VAL A 188 -13.31 -18.31 3.42
C VAL A 188 -14.21 -19.34 2.72
N LEU A 189 -14.11 -19.45 1.39
CA LEU A 189 -14.97 -20.33 0.59
C LEU A 189 -14.58 -21.81 0.71
N HIS A 190 -13.26 -22.11 0.80
CA HIS A 190 -12.78 -23.49 0.89
C HIS A 190 -11.45 -23.57 1.69
N PRO A 191 -11.12 -24.77 2.23
CA PRO A 191 -9.97 -24.94 3.13
C PRO A 191 -8.62 -24.58 2.51
N ASN A 192 -8.42 -24.86 1.22
CA ASN A 192 -7.14 -24.64 0.54
C ASN A 192 -6.89 -23.18 0.11
N SER A 193 -7.87 -22.30 0.32
CA SER A 193 -7.84 -20.92 -0.16
C SER A 193 -6.58 -20.16 0.23
N PHE A 194 -6.06 -20.37 1.43
CA PHE A 194 -4.85 -19.70 1.93
C PHE A 194 -3.57 -20.37 1.43
N ILE A 195 -3.61 -21.68 1.13
CA ILE A 195 -2.49 -22.38 0.49
C ILE A 195 -2.32 -21.90 -0.95
N GLU A 196 -3.43 -21.72 -1.68
CA GLU A 196 -3.46 -21.19 -3.03
C GLU A 196 -2.97 -19.74 -3.09
N ASP A 197 -3.48 -18.88 -2.21
CA ASP A 197 -3.07 -17.48 -2.13
C ASP A 197 -3.01 -16.97 -0.68
N PRO A 198 -1.81 -16.91 -0.07
CA PRO A 198 -1.64 -16.40 1.29
C PRO A 198 -2.00 -14.92 1.44
N THR A 199 -2.05 -14.16 0.35
CA THR A 199 -2.45 -12.74 0.43
C THR A 199 -3.92 -12.58 0.83
N ARG A 200 -4.75 -13.62 0.65
CA ARG A 200 -6.13 -13.64 1.15
C ARG A 200 -6.19 -13.54 2.68
N ILE A 201 -5.16 -13.95 3.43
CA ILE A 201 -5.09 -13.75 4.89
C ILE A 201 -5.09 -12.25 5.20
N TYR A 202 -4.24 -11.50 4.51
CA TYR A 202 -4.12 -10.04 4.69
C TYR A 202 -5.40 -9.32 4.26
N ARG A 203 -6.02 -9.75 3.15
CA ARG A 203 -7.32 -9.26 2.70
C ARG A 203 -8.41 -9.51 3.77
N GLY A 204 -8.45 -10.72 4.33
CA GLY A 204 -9.39 -11.10 5.40
C GLY A 204 -9.24 -10.21 6.63
N VAL A 205 -8.01 -9.98 7.08
CA VAL A 205 -7.71 -9.07 8.19
C VAL A 205 -8.15 -7.64 7.87
N ARG A 206 -7.85 -7.16 6.66
CA ARG A 206 -8.26 -5.82 6.22
C ARG A 206 -9.77 -5.66 6.22
N PHE A 207 -10.52 -6.63 5.70
CA PHE A 207 -11.98 -6.61 5.73
C PHE A 207 -12.53 -6.74 7.15
N ALA A 208 -11.99 -7.64 7.97
CA ALA A 208 -12.42 -7.82 9.36
C ALA A 208 -12.34 -6.50 10.13
N ILE A 209 -11.20 -5.82 10.06
CA ILE A 209 -11.02 -4.56 10.79
C ILE A 209 -11.82 -3.41 10.16
N ARG A 210 -11.82 -3.30 8.82
CA ARG A 210 -12.56 -2.24 8.12
C ARG A 210 -14.06 -2.25 8.40
N PHE A 211 -14.66 -3.45 8.44
CA PHE A 211 -16.11 -3.60 8.64
C PHE A 211 -16.49 -3.87 10.11
N GLY A 212 -15.53 -4.06 11.00
CA GLY A 212 -15.80 -4.48 12.37
C GLY A 212 -16.37 -5.91 12.44
N PHE A 213 -15.90 -6.79 11.54
CA PHE A 213 -16.31 -8.19 11.48
C PHE A 213 -15.28 -9.09 12.16
N ALA A 214 -15.73 -10.24 12.67
CA ALA A 214 -14.85 -11.26 13.20
C ALA A 214 -14.41 -12.25 12.11
N ILE A 215 -13.16 -12.72 12.17
CA ILE A 215 -12.75 -13.90 11.39
C ILE A 215 -13.52 -15.11 11.94
N GLU A 216 -14.16 -15.88 11.06
CA GLU A 216 -14.89 -17.07 11.44
C GLU A 216 -13.92 -18.15 11.95
N GLN A 217 -14.33 -18.97 12.94
CA GLN A 217 -13.43 -19.88 13.66
C GLN A 217 -12.69 -20.85 12.72
N ARG A 218 -13.42 -21.57 11.84
CA ARG A 218 -12.78 -22.49 10.88
C ARG A 218 -11.86 -21.77 9.90
N THR A 219 -12.21 -20.55 9.53
CA THR A 219 -11.35 -19.70 8.70
C THR A 219 -10.03 -19.40 9.41
N ALA A 220 -10.07 -19.09 10.71
CA ALA A 220 -8.84 -18.91 11.50
C ALA A 220 -8.03 -20.22 11.61
N GLU A 221 -8.69 -21.36 11.78
CA GLU A 221 -8.05 -22.68 11.79
C GLU A 221 -7.36 -22.98 10.44
N TYR A 222 -7.97 -22.66 9.31
CA TYR A 222 -7.35 -22.81 7.98
C TYR A 222 -6.18 -21.87 7.77
N ILE A 223 -6.22 -20.65 8.31
CA ILE A 223 -5.08 -19.73 8.30
C ILE A 223 -3.90 -20.34 9.08
N HIS A 224 -4.13 -20.78 10.31
CA HIS A 224 -3.09 -21.43 11.12
C HIS A 224 -2.53 -22.69 10.45
N TYR A 225 -3.39 -23.50 9.85
CA TYR A 225 -2.97 -24.68 9.11
C TYR A 225 -2.05 -24.30 7.93
N ALA A 226 -2.44 -23.33 7.12
CA ALA A 226 -1.67 -22.90 5.96
C ALA A 226 -0.29 -22.35 6.37
N ILE A 227 -0.22 -21.54 7.43
CA ILE A 227 1.04 -20.99 7.94
C ILE A 227 1.94 -22.11 8.50
N ASN A 228 1.38 -23.00 9.31
CA ASN A 228 2.15 -24.06 9.98
C ASN A 228 2.52 -25.21 9.04
N SER A 229 1.95 -25.30 7.85
CA SER A 229 2.23 -26.36 6.87
C SER A 229 3.65 -26.28 6.27
N GLY A 230 4.34 -25.14 6.45
CA GLY A 230 5.64 -24.87 5.84
C GLY A 230 5.61 -24.75 4.31
N VAL A 231 4.41 -24.64 3.72
CA VAL A 231 4.25 -24.52 2.26
C VAL A 231 4.95 -23.27 1.71
N TYR A 232 4.94 -22.19 2.48
CA TYR A 232 5.57 -20.94 2.06
C TYR A 232 7.09 -20.95 2.22
N ASP A 233 7.64 -21.73 3.17
CA ASP A 233 9.07 -21.89 3.38
C ASP A 233 9.69 -22.76 2.28
N ARG A 234 9.00 -23.82 1.84
CA ARG A 234 9.45 -24.70 0.75
C ARG A 234 9.60 -23.96 -0.57
N THR A 235 8.72 -23.01 -0.88
CA THR A 235 8.85 -22.18 -2.09
C THR A 235 10.13 -21.32 -2.07
N VAL A 236 10.62 -20.96 -0.89
CA VAL A 236 11.89 -20.23 -0.71
C VAL A 236 13.09 -21.16 -0.83
N GLU A 237 13.04 -22.35 -0.24
CA GLU A 237 14.12 -23.37 -0.29
C GLU A 237 14.30 -23.95 -1.68
N GLU A 238 13.22 -24.20 -2.42
CA GLU A 238 13.26 -24.75 -3.78
C GLU A 238 13.58 -23.70 -4.86
N ASN A 239 13.94 -22.46 -4.47
CA ASN A 239 14.19 -21.33 -5.40
C ASN A 239 13.04 -21.05 -6.37
N ILE A 240 11.81 -21.42 -6.03
CA ILE A 240 10.62 -21.09 -6.82
C ILE A 240 10.39 -19.59 -6.66
N LYS A 241 10.74 -18.84 -7.69
CA LYS A 241 10.47 -17.40 -7.72
C LYS A 241 8.97 -17.17 -7.83
N THR A 242 8.37 -16.57 -6.81
CA THR A 242 6.96 -16.16 -6.77
C THR A 242 6.82 -14.62 -6.77
N PRO A 243 7.33 -13.91 -7.79
CA PRO A 243 7.33 -12.44 -7.78
C PRO A 243 5.92 -11.86 -7.74
N ALA A 244 4.94 -12.53 -8.32
CA ALA A 244 3.55 -12.12 -8.27
C ALA A 244 2.97 -12.20 -6.86
N LEU A 245 3.32 -13.21 -6.06
CA LEU A 245 2.96 -13.29 -4.66
C LEU A 245 3.51 -12.10 -3.87
N HIS A 246 4.80 -11.84 -4.00
CA HIS A 246 5.45 -10.74 -3.29
C HIS A 246 4.88 -9.37 -3.68
N THR A 247 4.55 -9.18 -4.97
CA THR A 247 3.87 -7.97 -5.44
C THR A 247 2.50 -7.81 -4.79
N ARG A 248 1.68 -8.89 -4.76
CA ARG A 248 0.36 -8.87 -4.11
C ARG A 248 0.47 -8.66 -2.61
N LEU A 249 1.42 -9.34 -1.94
CA LEU A 249 1.66 -9.19 -0.51
C LEU A 249 2.04 -7.75 -0.14
N LYS A 250 2.96 -7.13 -0.91
CA LYS A 250 3.32 -5.71 -0.73
C LYS A 250 2.10 -4.81 -0.90
N ALA A 251 1.25 -5.07 -1.90
CA ALA A 251 0.06 -4.28 -2.14
C ALA A 251 -0.92 -4.33 -0.96
N GLU A 252 -1.20 -5.53 -0.41
CA GLU A 252 -2.07 -5.66 0.76
C GLU A 252 -1.45 -5.05 2.02
N LEU A 253 -0.15 -5.25 2.27
CA LEU A 253 0.58 -4.59 3.36
C LEU A 253 0.50 -3.07 3.25
N LYS A 254 0.66 -2.52 2.04
CA LYS A 254 0.50 -1.08 1.78
C LYS A 254 -0.90 -0.61 2.17
N LEU A 255 -1.96 -1.30 1.71
CA LEU A 255 -3.34 -0.96 2.03
C LEU A 255 -3.62 -1.00 3.54
N ILE A 256 -3.10 -2.01 4.24
CA ILE A 256 -3.21 -2.13 5.69
C ILE A 256 -2.46 -0.99 6.37
N LEU A 257 -1.19 -0.80 6.05
CA LEU A 257 -0.32 0.16 6.72
C LEU A 257 -0.65 1.64 6.39
N GLN A 258 -1.39 1.91 5.33
CA GLN A 258 -1.93 3.25 5.02
C GLN A 258 -3.24 3.54 5.76
N SER A 259 -3.98 2.51 6.17
CA SER A 259 -5.31 2.67 6.75
C SER A 259 -5.27 3.32 8.13
N PRO A 260 -6.35 3.99 8.57
CA PRO A 260 -6.44 4.54 9.92
C PRO A 260 -6.49 3.47 11.00
N TYR A 261 -6.78 2.21 10.64
CA TYR A 261 -6.89 1.06 11.55
C TYR A 261 -5.66 0.12 11.50
N TRP A 262 -4.54 0.57 10.95
CA TRP A 262 -3.33 -0.25 10.76
C TRP A 262 -2.84 -0.97 12.04
N GLN A 263 -2.98 -0.34 13.22
CA GLN A 263 -2.55 -0.94 14.48
C GLN A 263 -3.37 -2.18 14.83
N SER A 264 -4.69 -2.08 14.70
CA SER A 264 -5.60 -3.21 14.95
C SER A 264 -5.38 -4.33 13.93
N ALA A 265 -5.14 -3.97 12.68
CA ALA A 265 -4.83 -4.94 11.63
C ALA A 265 -3.50 -5.67 11.88
N LEU A 266 -2.43 -4.96 12.27
CA LEU A 266 -1.15 -5.60 12.62
C LEU A 266 -1.28 -6.55 13.81
N LYS A 267 -2.04 -6.18 14.84
CA LYS A 267 -2.29 -7.06 15.99
C LYS A 267 -3.05 -8.33 15.57
N LEU A 268 -4.05 -8.21 14.71
CA LEU A 268 -4.79 -9.36 14.22
C LEU A 268 -3.92 -10.25 13.31
N LEU A 269 -3.06 -9.67 12.44
CA LEU A 269 -2.08 -10.43 11.67
C LEU A 269 -1.14 -11.23 12.56
N ASP A 270 -0.64 -10.62 13.63
CA ASP A 270 0.24 -11.28 14.60
C ASP A 270 -0.49 -12.42 15.34
N GLN A 271 -1.72 -12.19 15.82
CA GLN A 271 -2.55 -13.21 16.48
C GLN A 271 -2.82 -14.42 15.59
N LEU A 272 -2.98 -14.21 14.29
CA LEU A 272 -3.16 -15.26 13.28
C LEU A 272 -1.83 -15.90 12.84
N GLY A 273 -0.69 -15.39 13.29
CA GLY A 273 0.63 -15.82 12.84
C GLY A 273 1.02 -15.35 11.44
N ALA A 274 0.20 -14.50 10.81
CA ALA A 274 0.34 -14.12 9.41
C ALA A 274 1.59 -13.27 9.11
N LEU A 275 2.19 -12.63 10.12
CA LEU A 275 3.46 -11.92 9.94
C LEU A 275 4.58 -12.85 9.51
N GLN A 276 4.48 -14.16 9.79
CA GLN A 276 5.43 -15.17 9.34
C GLN A 276 5.46 -15.34 7.81
N CYS A 277 4.42 -14.93 7.08
CA CYS A 277 4.45 -14.88 5.61
C CYS A 277 5.42 -13.80 5.07
N ILE A 278 5.83 -12.82 5.89
CA ILE A 278 6.88 -11.86 5.55
C ILE A 278 8.25 -12.50 5.77
N HIS A 279 8.43 -13.09 6.94
CA HIS A 279 9.59 -13.87 7.34
C HIS A 279 9.24 -14.71 8.57
N TYR A 280 9.70 -15.97 8.67
CA TYR A 280 9.33 -16.93 9.72
C TYR A 280 9.59 -16.42 11.15
N THR A 281 10.57 -15.50 11.34
CA THR A 281 10.85 -14.87 12.65
C THR A 281 10.07 -13.60 12.90
N CYS A 282 9.30 -13.10 11.92
CA CYS A 282 8.59 -11.83 12.05
C CYS A 282 7.42 -11.98 13.03
N LYS A 283 7.47 -11.26 14.14
CA LYS A 283 6.44 -11.22 15.19
C LYS A 283 6.32 -9.82 15.74
N LEU A 284 5.12 -9.44 16.13
CA LEU A 284 4.87 -8.16 16.77
C LEU A 284 5.24 -8.25 18.26
N ASN A 285 6.16 -7.43 18.71
CA ASN A 285 6.54 -7.32 20.10
C ASN A 285 6.34 -5.91 20.64
N TYR A 286 6.51 -5.74 21.96
CA TYR A 286 6.35 -4.44 22.60
C TYR A 286 7.31 -3.37 22.06
N GLY A 287 8.53 -3.75 21.70
CA GLY A 287 9.54 -2.84 21.12
C GLY A 287 9.05 -2.25 19.79
N ILE A 288 8.60 -3.11 18.86
CA ILE A 288 8.08 -2.70 17.55
C ILE A 288 6.85 -1.80 17.71
N LEU A 289 5.90 -2.19 18.58
CA LEU A 289 4.72 -1.36 18.85
C LEU A 289 5.10 0.03 19.40
N ARG A 290 6.09 0.10 20.28
CA ARG A 290 6.61 1.36 20.80
C ARG A 290 7.25 2.20 19.69
N GLU A 291 8.07 1.60 18.82
CA GLU A 291 8.70 2.29 17.69
C GLU A 291 7.65 2.86 16.74
N LEU A 292 6.61 2.08 16.39
CA LEU A 292 5.50 2.51 15.55
C LEU A 292 4.70 3.66 16.19
N VAL A 293 4.43 3.59 17.51
CA VAL A 293 3.75 4.69 18.23
C VAL A 293 4.63 5.94 18.28
N LEU A 294 5.94 5.78 18.42
CA LEU A 294 6.88 6.91 18.37
C LEU A 294 6.93 7.54 16.99
N LEU A 295 6.91 6.74 15.93
CA LEU A 295 6.79 7.23 14.55
C LEU A 295 5.57 8.14 14.39
N GLU A 296 4.39 7.69 14.84
CA GLU A 296 3.16 8.51 14.73
C GLU A 296 3.29 9.86 15.46
N LYS A 297 3.94 9.85 16.62
CA LYS A 297 4.18 11.10 17.36
C LYS A 297 5.13 12.03 16.62
N LEU A 298 6.21 11.50 16.04
CA LEU A 298 7.18 12.28 15.27
C LEU A 298 6.56 12.87 14.01
N LEU A 299 5.76 12.09 13.27
CA LEU A 299 5.06 12.54 12.07
C LEU A 299 4.06 13.67 12.38
N LYS A 300 3.26 13.55 13.45
CA LYS A 300 2.33 14.61 13.87
C LYS A 300 3.04 15.91 14.25
N ILE A 301 4.22 15.82 14.85
CA ILE A 301 5.03 17.00 15.18
C ILE A 301 5.61 17.59 13.90
N GLN A 302 6.05 16.75 12.98
CA GLN A 302 6.58 17.16 11.67
C GLN A 302 5.55 17.98 10.88
N ASP A 303 4.34 17.48 10.70
CA ASP A 303 3.27 18.17 9.96
C ASP A 303 2.99 19.58 10.51
N ARG A 304 3.29 19.81 11.78
CA ARG A 304 3.02 21.08 12.47
C ARG A 304 4.16 22.10 12.37
N PHE A 305 5.42 21.66 12.26
CA PHE A 305 6.58 22.52 12.47
C PHE A 305 7.62 22.45 11.34
N TRP A 306 7.48 21.56 10.37
CA TRP A 306 8.56 21.28 9.44
C TRP A 306 8.11 21.30 7.97
N GLN A 307 8.84 22.09 7.15
CA GLN A 307 8.84 21.91 5.71
C GLN A 307 10.11 21.11 5.34
N PRO A 308 9.98 19.87 4.87
CA PRO A 308 11.13 19.00 4.66
C PRO A 308 12.05 19.53 3.55
N ALA A 309 13.31 19.76 3.88
CA ALA A 309 14.36 19.93 2.88
C ALA A 309 14.60 18.64 2.08
N GLN A 310 14.21 17.50 2.62
CA GLN A 310 14.22 16.18 1.98
C GLN A 310 12.88 15.50 2.20
N GLN A 311 12.29 14.94 1.14
CA GLN A 311 11.04 14.18 1.24
C GLN A 311 11.24 12.92 2.10
N LEU A 312 10.38 12.75 3.09
CA LEU A 312 10.26 11.47 3.79
C LEU A 312 9.67 10.41 2.85
N PRO A 313 10.07 9.16 3.00
CA PRO A 313 9.33 8.04 2.41
C PRO A 313 7.87 8.05 2.86
N HIS A 314 7.00 7.48 2.05
CA HIS A 314 5.59 7.33 2.44
C HIS A 314 5.46 6.65 3.81
N THR A 315 4.55 7.13 4.66
CA THR A 315 4.37 6.65 6.03
C THR A 315 4.19 5.13 6.13
N TRP A 316 3.42 4.54 5.20
CA TRP A 316 3.25 3.08 5.16
C TRP A 316 4.57 2.33 4.95
N LEU A 317 5.48 2.89 4.14
CA LEU A 317 6.78 2.29 3.86
C LEU A 317 7.69 2.34 5.10
N ILE A 318 7.70 3.46 5.82
CA ILE A 318 8.46 3.56 7.08
C ILE A 318 7.91 2.57 8.12
N ARG A 319 6.59 2.42 8.23
CA ARG A 319 5.98 1.40 9.10
C ARG A 319 6.41 -0.01 8.73
N LEU A 320 6.45 -0.33 7.42
CA LEU A 320 6.93 -1.62 6.93
C LEU A 320 8.43 -1.81 7.22
N GLU A 321 9.24 -0.78 7.00
CA GLU A 321 10.68 -0.81 7.29
C GLU A 321 10.96 -0.99 8.79
N ILE A 322 10.13 -0.46 9.69
CA ILE A 322 10.21 -0.73 11.14
C ILE A 322 9.98 -2.23 11.41
N LEU A 323 8.97 -2.85 10.79
CA LEU A 323 8.73 -4.28 10.93
C LEU A 323 9.93 -5.10 10.41
N ILE A 324 10.43 -4.80 9.21
CA ILE A 324 11.58 -5.51 8.62
C ILE A 324 12.85 -5.27 9.45
N SER A 325 13.03 -4.07 10.00
CA SER A 325 14.21 -3.73 10.82
C SER A 325 14.27 -4.46 12.15
N SER A 326 13.19 -5.14 12.57
CA SER A 326 13.16 -5.99 13.75
C SER A 326 13.74 -7.40 13.50
N LEU A 327 13.93 -7.77 12.24
CA LEU A 327 14.60 -9.00 11.85
C LEU A 327 16.11 -8.89 12.08
N GLU A 328 16.78 -10.04 12.18
CA GLU A 328 18.24 -10.07 12.18
C GLU A 328 18.81 -9.38 10.93
N PRO A 329 19.94 -8.68 11.04
CA PRO A 329 20.50 -7.87 9.95
C PRO A 329 20.64 -8.62 8.62
N GLU A 330 21.00 -9.89 8.66
CA GLU A 330 21.22 -10.75 7.49
C GLU A 330 19.96 -11.00 6.65
N TYR A 331 18.75 -10.96 7.26
CA TYR A 331 17.48 -11.20 6.56
C TYR A 331 16.85 -9.94 5.98
N ARG A 332 17.23 -8.76 6.47
CA ARG A 332 16.55 -7.48 6.15
C ARG A 332 16.58 -7.15 4.67
N SER A 333 17.76 -7.27 4.03
CA SER A 333 17.92 -6.99 2.59
C SER A 333 17.11 -7.95 1.74
N LYS A 334 17.22 -9.25 2.02
CA LYS A 334 16.51 -10.30 1.26
C LYS A 334 14.99 -10.14 1.35
N VAL A 335 14.46 -9.84 2.54
CA VAL A 335 13.02 -9.59 2.73
C VAL A 335 12.58 -8.32 1.97
N ALA A 336 13.38 -7.26 2.01
CA ALA A 336 13.09 -6.03 1.27
C ALA A 336 13.10 -6.25 -0.25
N GLU A 337 14.06 -7.02 -0.76
CA GLU A 337 14.15 -7.41 -2.18
C GLU A 337 12.98 -8.29 -2.60
N ASN A 338 12.64 -9.31 -1.82
CA ASN A 338 11.49 -10.17 -2.07
C ASN A 338 10.19 -9.36 -2.15
N LEU A 339 9.98 -8.41 -1.26
CA LEU A 339 8.85 -7.49 -1.30
C LEU A 339 8.99 -6.42 -2.39
N GLN A 340 10.02 -6.48 -3.23
CA GLN A 340 10.25 -5.53 -4.33
C GLN A 340 10.20 -4.07 -3.84
N LEU A 341 10.82 -3.78 -2.70
CA LEU A 341 10.99 -2.42 -2.23
C LEU A 341 12.01 -1.68 -3.11
N SER A 342 12.02 -0.36 -3.03
CA SER A 342 12.98 0.45 -3.78
C SER A 342 14.42 0.22 -3.33
N ASP A 343 15.39 0.45 -4.21
CA ASP A 343 16.82 0.35 -3.88
C ASP A 343 17.20 1.20 -2.68
N SER A 344 16.57 2.36 -2.51
CA SER A 344 16.77 3.21 -1.34
C SER A 344 16.34 2.53 -0.04
N SER A 345 15.23 1.78 -0.04
CA SER A 345 14.76 1.00 1.13
C SER A 345 15.68 -0.19 1.41
N VAL A 346 16.09 -0.92 0.36
CA VAL A 346 17.03 -2.05 0.49
C VAL A 346 18.34 -1.58 1.10
N ASN A 347 18.95 -0.51 0.53
CA ASN A 347 20.20 0.06 1.03
C ASN A 347 20.07 0.56 2.48
N ARG A 348 18.95 1.19 2.81
CA ARG A 348 18.65 1.68 4.18
C ARG A 348 18.62 0.54 5.18
N LEU A 349 17.87 -0.51 4.89
CA LEU A 349 17.71 -1.67 5.78
C LEU A 349 19.02 -2.47 5.92
N THR A 350 19.79 -2.59 4.84
CA THR A 350 21.11 -3.27 4.85
C THR A 350 22.12 -2.51 5.74
N LYS A 351 22.16 -1.18 5.65
CA LYS A 351 23.14 -0.35 6.37
C LYS A 351 22.64 0.14 7.73
N LEU A 352 21.40 -0.21 8.12
CA LEU A 352 20.74 0.35 9.30
C LEU A 352 21.53 0.12 10.59
N GLU A 353 22.07 -1.07 10.79
CA GLU A 353 22.81 -1.41 12.01
C GLU A 353 24.09 -0.59 12.15
N ALA A 354 24.88 -0.49 11.08
CA ALA A 354 26.10 0.32 11.06
C ALA A 354 25.79 1.81 11.27
N ALA A 355 24.77 2.33 10.60
CA ALA A 355 24.34 3.71 10.76
C ALA A 355 23.82 3.99 12.18
N TRP A 356 23.06 3.07 12.75
CA TRP A 356 22.56 3.18 14.13
C TRP A 356 23.70 3.22 15.14
N LEU A 357 24.71 2.34 15.01
CA LEU A 357 25.88 2.31 15.89
C LEU A 357 26.70 3.60 15.75
N GLU A 358 27.00 4.05 14.51
CA GLU A 358 27.76 5.28 14.28
C GLU A 358 27.06 6.50 14.89
N ILE A 359 25.76 6.67 14.57
CA ILE A 359 25.00 7.84 15.04
C ILE A 359 24.84 7.84 16.55
N ASN A 360 24.49 6.70 17.18
CA ASN A 360 24.33 6.66 18.63
C ASN A 360 25.65 6.92 19.37
N ARG A 361 26.77 6.36 18.89
CA ARG A 361 28.08 6.58 19.49
C ARG A 361 28.53 8.04 19.33
N ALA A 362 28.44 8.59 18.12
CA ALA A 362 28.88 9.93 17.87
C ALA A 362 27.99 10.99 18.53
N LEU A 363 26.67 10.87 18.46
CA LEU A 363 25.77 11.83 19.10
C LEU A 363 25.79 11.79 20.62
N ALA A 364 26.21 10.70 21.25
CA ALA A 364 26.33 10.64 22.70
C ALA A 364 27.30 11.72 23.24
N THR A 365 28.35 12.03 22.48
CA THR A 365 29.41 12.98 22.86
C THR A 365 29.37 14.31 22.11
N CYS A 366 28.59 14.42 21.02
CA CYS A 366 28.48 15.65 20.24
C CYS A 366 27.69 16.72 20.98
N GLU A 367 28.31 17.86 21.26
CA GLU A 367 27.66 19.04 21.83
C GLU A 367 27.51 20.18 20.81
N LEU A 368 28.43 20.30 19.86
CA LEU A 368 28.42 21.36 18.85
C LEU A 368 27.38 21.11 17.75
N ALA A 369 26.68 22.14 17.36
CA ALA A 369 25.67 22.09 16.28
C ALA A 369 26.27 21.70 14.94
N SER A 370 27.47 22.20 14.64
CA SER A 370 28.24 21.85 13.42
C SER A 370 28.60 20.36 13.36
N ALA A 371 28.98 19.75 14.50
CA ALA A 371 29.31 18.33 14.58
C ALA A 371 28.05 17.45 14.36
N ILE A 372 26.92 17.83 14.97
CA ILE A 372 25.62 17.15 14.77
C ILE A 372 25.21 17.24 13.30
N PHE A 373 25.30 18.43 12.69
CA PHE A 373 24.97 18.65 11.29
C PHE A 373 25.85 17.81 10.37
N ASN A 374 27.17 17.85 10.54
CA ASN A 374 28.14 17.14 9.69
C ASN A 374 27.96 15.62 9.75
N LEU A 375 27.57 15.08 10.90
CA LEU A 375 27.25 13.66 11.05
C LEU A 375 25.96 13.30 10.31
N LEU A 376 24.87 14.03 10.59
CA LEU A 376 23.53 13.62 10.18
C LEU A 376 23.22 13.93 8.72
N GLN A 377 23.87 14.93 8.09
CA GLN A 377 23.69 15.24 6.67
C GLN A 377 24.07 14.12 5.70
N LYS A 378 24.83 13.13 6.17
CA LYS A 378 25.26 11.96 5.39
C LYS A 378 24.12 10.95 5.16
N TYR A 379 23.04 11.05 5.93
CA TYR A 379 21.96 10.09 5.95
C TYR A 379 20.66 10.69 5.40
N ASP A 380 19.91 9.88 4.68
CA ASP A 380 18.58 10.27 4.22
C ASP A 380 17.57 10.34 5.37
N SER A 381 16.50 11.11 5.16
CA SER A 381 15.46 11.32 6.19
C SER A 381 14.78 10.03 6.67
N GLY A 382 14.64 9.03 5.80
CA GLY A 382 14.09 7.73 6.17
C GLY A 382 15.00 6.97 7.13
N THR A 383 16.32 6.95 6.87
CA THR A 383 17.33 6.37 7.77
C THR A 383 17.32 7.04 9.13
N LEU A 384 17.33 8.37 9.14
CA LEU A 384 17.27 9.13 10.39
C LEU A 384 15.96 8.88 11.15
N MET A 385 14.83 8.71 10.47
CA MET A 385 13.55 8.38 11.10
C MET A 385 13.58 7.00 11.78
N LEU A 386 14.09 5.98 11.09
CA LEU A 386 14.26 4.64 11.66
C LEU A 386 15.18 4.66 12.88
N ILE A 387 16.29 5.41 12.82
CA ILE A 387 17.22 5.55 13.94
C ILE A 387 16.56 6.33 15.09
N ALA A 388 15.82 7.38 14.80
CA ALA A 388 15.16 8.18 15.83
C ALA A 388 14.16 7.36 16.66
N VAL A 389 13.36 6.46 16.03
CA VAL A 389 12.41 5.61 16.76
C VAL A 389 13.08 4.52 17.58
N LYS A 390 14.27 4.05 17.16
CA LYS A 390 15.05 2.98 17.82
C LYS A 390 15.96 3.51 18.94
N SER A 391 16.33 4.78 18.91
CA SER A 391 17.34 5.35 19.82
C SER A 391 16.73 5.93 21.09
N SER A 392 17.59 6.29 22.05
CA SER A 392 17.23 6.94 23.29
C SER A 392 16.54 8.29 23.07
N ARG A 393 15.90 8.84 24.12
CA ARG A 393 15.27 10.17 24.06
C ARG A 393 16.27 11.27 23.75
N GLU A 394 17.50 11.15 24.24
CA GLU A 394 18.56 12.14 24.03
C GLU A 394 18.99 12.19 22.56
N ILE A 395 19.34 11.04 21.98
CA ILE A 395 19.72 10.93 20.56
C ILE A 395 18.59 11.43 19.67
N ARG A 396 17.34 11.02 19.98
CA ARG A 396 16.15 11.48 19.23
C ARG A 396 15.98 13.00 19.28
N ARG A 397 16.30 13.65 20.41
CA ARG A 397 16.27 15.13 20.53
C ARG A 397 17.31 15.78 19.63
N LYS A 398 18.52 15.22 19.54
CA LYS A 398 19.59 15.74 18.66
C LYS A 398 19.24 15.55 17.19
N ILE A 399 18.65 14.40 16.79
CA ILE A 399 18.12 14.20 15.42
C ILE A 399 17.00 15.21 15.13
N TRP A 400 16.09 15.42 16.08
CA TRP A 400 15.02 16.39 15.95
C TRP A 400 15.55 17.82 15.84
N TYR A 401 16.57 18.21 16.63
CA TYR A 401 17.24 19.50 16.56
C TYR A 401 17.86 19.71 15.17
N TYR A 402 18.51 18.67 14.61
CA TYR A 402 19.03 18.71 13.24
C TYR A 402 17.92 19.05 12.23
N TRP A 403 16.80 18.34 12.26
CA TRP A 403 15.71 18.55 11.32
C TRP A 403 15.03 19.91 11.46
N ARG A 404 14.76 20.35 12.69
CA ARG A 404 14.03 21.59 12.96
C ARG A 404 14.87 22.83 12.72
N ASP A 405 16.11 22.83 13.19
CA ASP A 405 16.91 24.04 13.28
C ASP A 405 18.12 24.03 12.35
N LEU A 406 18.86 22.92 12.23
CA LEU A 406 20.18 22.94 11.59
C LEU A 406 20.13 22.76 10.06
N VAL A 407 19.24 21.91 9.56
CA VAL A 407 19.19 21.57 8.12
C VAL A 407 18.87 22.78 7.23
N HIS A 408 18.26 23.82 7.76
CA HIS A 408 17.86 25.03 7.06
C HIS A 408 18.90 26.15 7.11
N VAL A 409 19.94 26.01 7.95
CA VAL A 409 20.99 27.01 8.08
C VAL A 409 21.82 27.04 6.79
N GLN A 410 22.02 28.24 6.29
CA GLN A 410 22.89 28.49 5.14
C GLN A 410 24.08 29.35 5.58
N PRO A 411 25.25 29.22 4.93
CA PRO A 411 26.38 30.11 5.21
C PRO A 411 25.98 31.55 4.95
N LEU A 412 26.43 32.47 5.83
CA LEU A 412 26.13 33.90 5.74
C LEU A 412 26.66 34.56 4.48
N LEU A 413 27.76 34.04 3.93
CA LEU A 413 28.27 34.44 2.61
C LEU A 413 27.93 33.31 1.62
N LYS A 414 27.43 33.71 0.46
CA LYS A 414 27.12 32.80 -0.66
C LYS A 414 28.31 32.72 -1.65
N GLY A 415 28.23 31.74 -2.56
CA GLY A 415 29.26 31.57 -3.57
C GLY A 415 29.53 32.85 -4.43
N ASP A 416 28.50 33.65 -4.68
CA ASP A 416 28.69 34.92 -5.43
C ASP A 416 29.38 36.00 -4.60
N ASP A 417 29.21 36.01 -3.29
CA ASP A 417 29.94 36.92 -2.40
C ASP A 417 31.45 36.58 -2.44
N LEU A 418 31.79 35.27 -2.36
CA LEU A 418 33.16 34.80 -2.45
C LEU A 418 33.81 35.09 -3.82
N LYS A 419 33.07 34.97 -4.93
CA LYS A 419 33.55 35.34 -6.26
C LYS A 419 33.89 36.82 -6.34
N LYS A 420 33.06 37.70 -5.77
CA LYS A 420 33.33 39.15 -5.69
C LYS A 420 34.58 39.48 -4.88
N MET A 421 34.92 38.62 -3.92
CA MET A 421 36.15 38.71 -3.12
C MET A 421 37.37 38.11 -3.83
N GLY A 422 37.25 37.63 -5.07
CA GLY A 422 38.34 37.12 -5.89
C GLY A 422 38.61 35.61 -5.78
N TYR A 423 37.80 34.87 -5.02
CA TYR A 423 37.97 33.41 -4.93
C TYR A 423 37.46 32.71 -6.18
N LYS A 424 38.25 31.76 -6.70
CA LYS A 424 37.86 30.94 -7.84
C LYS A 424 37.11 29.69 -7.39
N PRO A 425 36.03 29.27 -8.10
CA PRO A 425 35.35 28.02 -7.80
C PRO A 425 36.31 26.83 -7.83
N GLY A 426 36.28 26.00 -6.79
CA GLY A 426 37.17 24.85 -6.64
C GLY A 426 37.03 24.21 -5.24
N PRO A 427 37.88 23.21 -4.89
CA PRO A 427 37.82 22.54 -3.58
C PRO A 427 37.92 23.49 -2.38
N ILE A 428 38.84 24.47 -2.46
CA ILE A 428 39.04 25.51 -1.43
C ILE A 428 37.77 26.35 -1.23
N PHE A 429 37.08 26.67 -2.31
CA PHE A 429 35.85 27.44 -2.29
C PHE A 429 34.74 26.70 -1.47
N LYS A 430 34.63 25.36 -1.62
CA LYS A 430 33.74 24.55 -0.85
C LYS A 430 34.14 24.50 0.62
N GLN A 431 35.42 24.33 0.91
CA GLN A 431 35.92 24.30 2.28
C GLN A 431 35.64 25.63 3.02
N ILE A 432 35.79 26.77 2.34
CA ILE A 432 35.43 28.08 2.92
C ILE A 432 33.93 28.15 3.24
N LEU A 433 33.07 27.72 2.33
CA LEU A 433 31.60 27.70 2.56
C LEU A 433 31.20 26.77 3.74
N ASP A 434 31.84 25.61 3.80
CA ASP A 434 31.60 24.65 4.90
C ASP A 434 32.09 25.21 6.23
N HIS A 435 33.25 25.87 6.27
CA HIS A 435 33.79 26.54 7.46
C HIS A 435 32.86 27.65 7.96
N LEU A 436 32.38 28.50 7.06
CA LEU A 436 31.44 29.58 7.36
C LEU A 436 30.08 29.00 7.86
N LEU A 437 29.63 27.93 7.24
CA LEU A 437 28.41 27.23 7.67
C LEU A 437 28.58 26.71 9.09
N PHE A 438 29.67 26.02 9.40
CA PHE A 438 29.94 25.48 10.72
C PHE A 438 30.08 26.56 11.79
N ALA A 439 30.75 27.66 11.46
CA ALA A 439 30.84 28.81 12.35
C ALA A 439 29.44 29.46 12.60
N THR A 440 28.58 29.50 11.59
CA THR A 440 27.21 29.98 11.71
C THR A 440 26.37 29.03 12.60
N LEU A 441 26.46 27.71 12.36
CA LEU A 441 25.77 26.69 13.15
C LEU A 441 26.16 26.75 14.63
N ASP A 442 27.44 26.93 14.91
CA ASP A 442 27.95 27.01 16.29
C ASP A 442 27.73 28.39 16.93
N GLY A 443 27.09 29.32 16.23
CA GLY A 443 26.78 30.68 16.73
C GLY A 443 27.97 31.59 16.90
N LYS A 444 29.12 31.21 16.34
CA LYS A 444 30.38 32.02 16.37
C LYS A 444 30.23 33.27 15.53
N ILE A 445 29.51 33.20 14.42
CA ILE A 445 29.19 34.32 13.52
C ILE A 445 27.69 34.45 13.31
N LYS A 446 27.17 35.67 13.33
CA LYS A 446 25.73 35.98 13.18
C LYS A 446 25.44 36.99 12.07
N THR A 447 26.49 37.68 11.56
CA THR A 447 26.36 38.71 10.53
C THR A 447 27.34 38.47 9.41
N LYS A 448 27.04 39.04 8.21
CA LYS A 448 27.98 39.00 7.07
C LYS A 448 29.31 39.66 7.38
N THR A 449 29.32 40.70 8.17
CA THR A 449 30.54 41.40 8.60
C THR A 449 31.45 40.46 9.39
N GLN A 450 30.93 39.78 10.39
CA GLN A 450 31.66 38.77 11.17
C GLN A 450 32.18 37.62 10.29
N ALA A 451 31.38 37.20 9.28
CA ALA A 451 31.84 36.19 8.34
C ALA A 451 32.99 36.64 7.46
N MET A 452 33.04 37.94 7.08
CA MET A 452 34.17 38.53 6.34
C MET A 452 35.41 38.64 7.22
N GLU A 453 35.24 39.07 8.48
CA GLU A 453 36.34 39.16 9.47
C GLU A 453 36.97 37.78 9.70
N LEU A 454 36.16 36.76 9.93
CA LEU A 454 36.63 35.38 10.11
C LEU A 454 37.45 34.88 8.92
N LEU A 455 37.03 35.20 7.68
CA LEU A 455 37.79 34.83 6.48
C LEU A 455 39.11 35.57 6.39
N THR A 456 39.13 36.85 6.73
CA THR A 456 40.35 37.68 6.69
C THR A 456 41.37 37.20 7.73
N GLU A 457 40.91 36.82 8.93
CA GLU A 457 41.76 36.25 9.97
C GLU A 457 42.36 34.90 9.55
N ALA A 458 41.55 34.04 8.93
CA ALA A 458 41.98 32.71 8.45
C ALA A 458 43.04 32.81 7.32
N ILE A 459 43.02 33.88 6.50
CA ILE A 459 43.98 34.12 5.45
C ILE A 459 45.31 34.69 6.02
N ASN A 460 45.21 35.56 7.02
CA ASN A 460 46.37 36.22 7.62
C ASN A 460 47.16 35.30 8.58
N SER A 461 46.56 34.17 8.99
CA SER A 461 47.20 33.28 9.95
C SER A 461 48.12 32.22 9.37
N ASP A 462 48.53 32.29 8.09
CA ASP A 462 49.47 31.40 7.38
C ASP A 462 49.35 29.89 7.69
N ALA A 463 48.25 29.48 8.28
CA ALA A 463 47.94 28.08 8.59
C ALA A 463 47.04 27.50 7.51
N PRO A 464 47.43 26.40 6.84
CA PRO A 464 46.53 25.63 5.97
C PRO A 464 45.58 24.83 6.84
N SER A 465 44.56 25.47 7.42
CA SER A 465 43.46 24.84 8.19
C SER A 465 42.14 24.90 7.44
N PHE A 466 42.19 24.75 6.12
CA PHE A 466 41.02 24.52 5.28
C PHE A 466 41.03 23.12 4.69
#